data_246de469683c8464a3e196f7ec42888a
#
_entry.id   246de469683c8464a3e196f7ec42888a
#
_cell.length_a   1.000
_cell.length_b   1.000
_cell.length_c   1.000
_cell.angle_alpha   90.00
_cell.angle_beta   90.00
_cell.angle_gamma   90.00
#
_symmetry.space_group_name_H-M   'P 1'
#
loop_
_entity.id
_entity.type
_entity.pdbx_description
1 polymer ?
#
loop_
_entity_poly.entity_id
_entity_poly.type
_entity_poly.pdbx_seq_one_letter_code
_entity_poly.pdbx_strand_id
1 'polypeptide(L)'
;MALAYTVTLLADHKGVTLPKAVGDEYVVDALIDVTSIVAAGSVIPASAVGLSSVHCVSITGCDNANAVLPLVEISATGAYESSTSFALMFTALDGTNATLANDANGGSVRVRVWGNL
;
A
#
# COMPACT_ATOMS: atom_id res chain seq x y z
N MET A 1 -4.20 16.83 11.96
CA MET A 1 -2.87 16.29 11.64
C MET A 1 -2.84 15.85 10.19
N ALA A 2 -1.84 16.31 9.46
CA ALA A 2 -1.72 15.90 8.07
C ALA A 2 -1.29 14.43 7.98
N LEU A 3 -1.86 13.70 7.03
CA LEU A 3 -1.43 12.35 6.77
C LEU A 3 -0.05 12.36 6.11
N ALA A 4 0.76 11.35 6.45
CA ALA A 4 2.09 11.18 5.86
C ALA A 4 2.02 10.58 4.46
N TYR A 5 0.84 10.27 3.96
CA TYR A 5 0.63 9.69 2.63
C TYR A 5 -0.73 10.10 2.09
N THR A 6 -0.90 9.97 0.78
CA THR A 6 -2.18 10.09 0.10
C THR A 6 -2.44 8.86 -0.74
N VAL A 7 -3.71 8.46 -0.87
CA VAL A 7 -4.12 7.31 -1.67
C VAL A 7 -4.98 7.80 -2.82
N THR A 8 -4.61 7.42 -4.04
CA THR A 8 -5.37 7.72 -5.24
C THR A 8 -5.74 6.40 -5.90
N LEU A 9 -7.04 6.16 -6.08
CA LEU A 9 -7.50 4.96 -6.78
C LEU A 9 -7.24 5.13 -8.28
N LEU A 10 -6.70 4.09 -8.91
CA LEU A 10 -6.36 4.12 -10.32
C LEU A 10 -7.51 3.56 -11.14
N ALA A 11 -7.86 4.27 -12.20
CA ALA A 11 -8.94 3.86 -13.08
C ALA A 11 -8.46 2.80 -14.06
N ASP A 12 -9.39 1.94 -14.49
CA ASP A 12 -9.15 1.05 -15.61
C ASP A 12 -9.27 1.81 -16.93
N HIS A 13 -9.19 1.09 -18.04
CA HIS A 13 -9.29 1.70 -19.37
C HIS A 13 -10.65 2.33 -19.66
N LYS A 14 -11.65 2.05 -18.83
CA LYS A 14 -12.99 2.66 -18.95
C LYS A 14 -13.20 3.78 -17.94
N GLY A 15 -12.19 4.15 -17.17
CA GLY A 15 -12.28 5.21 -16.18
C GLY A 15 -12.91 4.77 -14.85
N VAL A 16 -13.06 3.47 -14.61
CA VAL A 16 -13.69 2.95 -13.39
C VAL A 16 -12.62 2.72 -12.32
N THR A 17 -12.85 3.29 -11.14
CA THR A 17 -11.95 3.15 -9.98
C THR A 17 -12.50 2.22 -8.90
N LEU A 18 -13.72 1.73 -9.07
CA LEU A 18 -14.36 0.84 -8.10
C LEU A 18 -13.68 -0.52 -8.08
N PRO A 19 -13.75 -1.23 -6.94
CA PRO A 19 -13.21 -2.59 -6.86
C PRO A 19 -13.87 -3.50 -7.88
N LYS A 20 -13.08 -4.38 -8.48
CA LYS A 20 -13.53 -5.34 -9.49
C LYS A 20 -13.52 -6.73 -8.93
N ALA A 21 -14.56 -7.49 -9.22
CA ALA A 21 -14.65 -8.88 -8.81
C ALA A 21 -13.69 -9.74 -9.64
N VAL A 22 -12.89 -10.55 -8.95
CA VAL A 22 -11.99 -11.53 -9.56
C VAL A 22 -12.17 -12.84 -8.79
N GLY A 23 -12.98 -13.75 -9.30
CA GLY A 23 -13.33 -14.94 -8.56
C GLY A 23 -14.09 -14.59 -7.28
N ASP A 24 -13.57 -15.02 -6.13
CA ASP A 24 -14.17 -14.78 -4.83
C ASP A 24 -13.71 -13.48 -4.17
N GLU A 25 -12.85 -12.73 -4.85
CA GLU A 25 -12.25 -11.54 -4.28
C GLU A 25 -12.54 -10.32 -5.13
N TYR A 26 -12.21 -9.17 -4.58
CA TYR A 26 -12.21 -7.91 -5.31
C TYR A 26 -10.79 -7.40 -5.41
N VAL A 27 -10.47 -6.72 -6.51
CA VAL A 27 -9.15 -6.15 -6.75
C VAL A 27 -9.26 -4.64 -6.99
N VAL A 28 -8.30 -3.90 -6.43
CA VAL A 28 -8.21 -2.46 -6.59
C VAL A 28 -6.76 -2.10 -6.90
N ASP A 29 -6.55 -1.22 -7.86
CA ASP A 29 -5.25 -0.61 -8.11
C ASP A 29 -5.22 0.77 -7.47
N ALA A 30 -4.15 1.08 -6.77
CA ALA A 30 -4.01 2.36 -6.09
C ALA A 30 -2.58 2.88 -6.22
N LEU A 31 -2.47 4.21 -6.19
CA LEU A 31 -1.20 4.91 -6.10
C LEU A 31 -1.12 5.52 -4.71
N ILE A 32 -0.05 5.20 -3.99
CA ILE A 32 0.17 5.70 -2.64
C ILE A 32 1.39 6.60 -2.68
N ASP A 33 1.18 7.89 -2.44
CA ASP A 33 2.26 8.87 -2.38
C ASP A 33 2.62 9.09 -0.92
N VAL A 34 3.79 8.59 -0.52
CA VAL A 34 4.27 8.70 0.85
C VAL A 34 5.20 9.90 0.94
N THR A 35 4.69 10.97 1.50
CA THR A 35 5.44 12.22 1.62
C THR A 35 6.38 12.23 2.83
N SER A 36 6.10 11.38 3.81
CA SER A 36 6.91 11.29 5.03
C SER A 36 6.93 9.84 5.49
N ILE A 37 8.10 9.22 5.45
CA ILE A 37 8.28 7.83 5.86
C ILE A 37 8.15 7.71 7.37
N VAL A 38 7.38 6.73 7.81
CA VAL A 38 7.26 6.35 9.22
C VAL A 38 7.99 5.03 9.41
N ALA A 39 8.90 4.97 10.39
CA ALA A 39 9.75 3.79 10.60
C ALA A 39 8.93 2.52 10.83
N ALA A 40 7.81 2.61 11.54
CA ALA A 40 6.93 1.48 11.80
C ALA A 40 6.02 1.12 10.62
N GLY A 41 6.08 1.90 9.54
CA GLY A 41 5.22 1.74 8.38
C GLY A 41 4.00 2.66 8.40
N SER A 42 3.60 3.12 7.22
CA SER A 42 2.37 3.88 7.06
C SER A 42 1.20 2.90 6.99
N VAL A 43 0.29 2.97 7.96
CA VAL A 43 -0.85 2.05 8.02
C VAL A 43 -1.96 2.58 7.12
N ILE A 44 -2.36 1.77 6.16
CA ILE A 44 -3.38 2.11 5.18
C ILE A 44 -4.59 1.21 5.42
N PRO A 45 -5.73 1.77 5.84
CA PRO A 45 -6.91 0.94 6.10
C PRO A 45 -7.52 0.45 4.79
N ALA A 46 -8.18 -0.70 4.84
CA ALA A 46 -8.86 -1.26 3.68
C ALA A 46 -9.88 -0.27 3.11
N SER A 47 -10.52 0.52 3.96
CA SER A 47 -11.50 1.51 3.53
C SER A 47 -10.90 2.59 2.62
N ALA A 48 -9.60 2.85 2.73
CA ALA A 48 -8.94 3.83 1.87
C ALA A 48 -8.90 3.39 0.41
N VAL A 49 -8.98 2.08 0.15
CA VAL A 49 -9.02 1.53 -1.21
C VAL A 49 -10.41 0.97 -1.56
N GLY A 50 -11.41 1.25 -0.74
CA GLY A 50 -12.79 0.85 -1.03
C GLY A 50 -13.13 -0.59 -0.65
N LEU A 51 -12.30 -1.23 0.16
CA LEU A 51 -12.50 -2.59 0.62
C LEU A 51 -12.84 -2.62 2.11
N SER A 52 -13.42 -3.72 2.58
CA SER A 52 -13.64 -3.95 4.02
C SER A 52 -12.53 -4.77 4.64
N SER A 53 -11.85 -5.59 3.85
CA SER A 53 -10.72 -6.38 4.32
C SER A 53 -9.68 -6.52 3.21
N VAL A 54 -8.45 -6.82 3.60
CA VAL A 54 -7.31 -6.97 2.71
C VAL A 54 -6.77 -8.39 2.85
N HIS A 55 -6.65 -9.10 1.73
CA HIS A 55 -6.09 -10.46 1.71
C HIS A 55 -4.65 -10.46 1.24
N CYS A 56 -4.33 -9.61 0.27
CA CYS A 56 -3.04 -9.60 -0.36
C CYS A 56 -2.76 -8.22 -0.94
N VAL A 57 -1.51 -7.81 -0.90
CA VAL A 57 -1.07 -6.55 -1.51
C VAL A 57 0.20 -6.84 -2.30
N SER A 58 0.23 -6.39 -3.54
CA SER A 58 1.41 -6.50 -4.39
C SER A 58 1.87 -5.12 -4.81
N ILE A 59 3.18 -4.88 -4.72
CA ILE A 59 3.77 -3.65 -5.21
C ILE A 59 4.04 -3.83 -6.70
N THR A 60 3.41 -2.99 -7.52
CA THR A 60 3.51 -3.09 -8.98
C THR A 60 4.39 -2.01 -9.59
N GLY A 61 4.84 -1.07 -8.80
CA GLY A 61 5.78 -0.03 -9.25
C GLY A 61 6.10 0.95 -8.14
N CYS A 62 7.22 1.63 -8.31
CA CYS A 62 7.62 2.71 -7.41
C CYS A 62 8.56 3.66 -8.16
N ASP A 63 8.70 4.88 -7.65
CA ASP A 63 9.60 5.86 -8.30
C ASP A 63 10.96 5.96 -7.61
N ASN A 64 11.20 5.16 -6.58
CA ASN A 64 12.47 5.07 -5.86
C ASN A 64 13.01 6.41 -5.36
N ALA A 65 12.13 7.31 -4.96
CA ALA A 65 12.54 8.58 -4.39
C ALA A 65 13.49 8.33 -3.20
N ASN A 66 14.54 9.11 -3.11
CA ASN A 66 15.55 9.00 -2.04
C ASN A 66 16.21 7.61 -1.94
N ALA A 67 16.26 6.86 -3.04
CA ALA A 67 16.90 5.54 -3.10
C ALA A 67 16.35 4.58 -2.04
N VAL A 68 15.02 4.50 -1.95
CA VAL A 68 14.33 3.61 -1.02
C VAL A 68 13.55 2.56 -1.77
N LEU A 69 13.31 1.43 -1.12
CA LEU A 69 12.56 0.31 -1.67
C LEU A 69 11.32 0.07 -0.81
N PRO A 70 10.12 0.05 -1.40
CA PRO A 70 8.91 -0.19 -0.62
C PRO A 70 8.73 -1.66 -0.27
N LEU A 71 8.18 -1.90 0.90
CA LEU A 71 7.81 -3.21 1.40
C LEU A 71 6.40 -3.14 1.98
N VAL A 72 5.67 -4.24 1.90
CA VAL A 72 4.32 -4.31 2.47
C VAL A 72 4.31 -5.32 3.61
N GLU A 73 3.71 -4.90 4.73
CA GLU A 73 3.43 -5.79 5.85
C GLU A 73 1.92 -5.94 5.98
N ILE A 74 1.46 -7.17 6.04
CA ILE A 74 0.05 -7.50 6.25
C ILE A 74 0.02 -8.66 7.24
N SER A 75 -1.03 -8.73 8.07
CA SER A 75 -1.14 -9.80 9.05
C SER A 75 -1.13 -11.16 8.35
N ALA A 76 -0.15 -12.00 8.70
CA ALA A 76 0.01 -13.33 8.13
C ALA A 76 -0.60 -14.42 9.02
N THR A 77 -1.19 -14.03 10.16
CA THR A 77 -1.78 -14.97 11.11
C THR A 77 -3.30 -14.84 11.08
N GLY A 78 -3.97 -15.94 11.33
CA GLY A 78 -5.43 -15.97 11.34
C GLY A 78 -6.03 -16.23 9.97
N ALA A 79 -7.32 -16.04 9.87
CA ALA A 79 -8.05 -16.21 8.61
C ALA A 79 -7.64 -15.13 7.62
N TYR A 80 -7.57 -15.49 6.36
CA TYR A 80 -7.07 -14.56 5.36
C TYR A 80 -7.97 -13.34 5.15
N GLU A 81 -9.21 -13.40 5.52
CA GLU A 81 -10.13 -12.26 5.43
C GLU A 81 -10.12 -11.36 6.67
N SER A 82 -9.20 -11.58 7.60
CA SER A 82 -9.22 -10.89 8.89
C SER A 82 -8.47 -9.56 8.91
N SER A 83 -7.62 -9.28 7.94
CA SER A 83 -6.84 -8.06 7.93
C SER A 83 -7.69 -6.88 7.44
N THR A 84 -7.71 -5.79 8.22
CA THR A 84 -8.45 -4.58 7.87
C THR A 84 -7.54 -3.43 7.42
N SER A 85 -6.24 -3.69 7.37
CA SER A 85 -5.25 -2.69 6.95
C SER A 85 -3.98 -3.39 6.48
N PHE A 86 -3.13 -2.63 5.81
CA PHE A 86 -1.77 -3.06 5.51
C PHE A 86 -0.83 -1.89 5.80
N ALA A 87 0.44 -2.18 6.02
CA ALA A 87 1.44 -1.16 6.27
C ALA A 87 2.42 -1.10 5.11
N LEU A 88 2.72 0.11 4.66
CA LEU A 88 3.71 0.37 3.63
C LEU A 88 4.98 0.88 4.31
N MET A 89 6.05 0.13 4.15
CA MET A 89 7.34 0.38 4.79
C MET A 89 8.40 0.61 3.72
N PHE A 90 9.54 1.14 4.13
CA PHE A 90 10.64 1.39 3.20
C PHE A 90 11.96 0.94 3.80
N THR A 91 12.84 0.46 2.95
CA THR A 91 14.21 0.12 3.31
C THR A 91 15.16 0.79 2.31
N ALA A 92 16.43 0.93 2.69
CA ALA A 92 17.42 1.49 1.81
C ALA A 92 17.77 0.51 0.68
N LEU A 93 18.03 1.03 -0.52
CA LEU A 93 18.39 0.20 -1.69
C LEU A 93 19.73 -0.50 -1.55
N ASP A 94 20.61 -0.03 -0.66
CA ASP A 94 21.93 -0.63 -0.48
C ASP A 94 21.90 -1.96 0.27
N GLY A 95 20.73 -2.42 0.64
CA GLY A 95 20.56 -3.70 1.32
C GLY A 95 20.82 -3.68 2.81
N THR A 96 21.12 -2.52 3.39
CA THR A 96 21.22 -2.43 4.83
C THR A 96 19.81 -2.48 5.42
N ASN A 97 19.67 -3.13 6.58
CA ASN A 97 18.41 -3.16 7.31
C ASN A 97 18.17 -1.87 8.09
N ALA A 98 18.90 -0.83 7.74
CA ALA A 98 18.72 0.44 8.42
C ALA A 98 17.32 0.95 8.15
N THR A 99 16.56 1.10 9.20
CA THR A 99 15.29 1.81 9.14
C THR A 99 15.59 3.21 8.65
N LEU A 100 14.92 3.64 7.60
CA LEU A 100 15.13 4.98 7.10
C LEU A 100 14.71 6.00 8.15
N ALA A 101 15.39 7.13 8.14
CA ALA A 101 15.03 8.21 9.02
C ALA A 101 13.59 8.63 8.78
N ASN A 102 12.86 8.89 9.86
CA ASN A 102 11.52 9.44 9.74
C ASN A 102 11.56 10.73 8.92
N ASP A 103 10.45 11.05 8.30
CA ASP A 103 10.22 12.26 7.52
C ASP A 103 10.92 12.32 6.16
N ALA A 104 11.62 11.25 5.75
CA ALA A 104 12.10 11.18 4.38
C ALA A 104 10.93 10.95 3.42
N ASN A 105 11.02 11.52 2.22
CA ASN A 105 10.01 11.31 1.20
C ASN A 105 10.18 9.92 0.59
N GLY A 106 9.15 9.08 0.68
CA GLY A 106 9.19 7.74 0.12
C GLY A 106 8.79 7.67 -1.35
N GLY A 107 8.21 8.76 -1.88
CA GLY A 107 7.76 8.79 -3.26
C GLY A 107 6.44 8.08 -3.48
N SER A 108 6.13 7.83 -4.74
CA SER A 108 4.88 7.19 -5.14
C SER A 108 5.08 5.69 -5.32
N VAL A 109 4.17 4.90 -4.76
CA VAL A 109 4.19 3.44 -4.85
C VAL A 109 2.85 3.00 -5.44
N ARG A 110 2.92 2.21 -6.50
CA ARG A 110 1.73 1.63 -7.10
C ARG A 110 1.52 0.23 -6.52
N VAL A 111 0.31 -0.02 -6.04
CA VAL A 111 -0.04 -1.30 -5.42
C VAL A 111 -1.31 -1.86 -6.04
N ARG A 112 -1.41 -3.18 -6.01
CA ARG A 112 -2.65 -3.89 -6.30
C ARG A 112 -3.08 -4.61 -5.03
N VAL A 113 -4.32 -4.37 -4.63
CA VAL A 113 -4.87 -4.86 -3.36
C VAL A 113 -6.02 -5.80 -3.64
N TRP A 114 -5.99 -6.98 -3.05
CA TRP A 114 -7.08 -7.97 -3.10
C TRP A 114 -7.76 -8.03 -1.75
N GLY A 115 -9.08 -8.11 -1.75
CA GLY A 115 -9.82 -8.21 -0.51
C GLY A 115 -11.32 -8.37 -0.74
N ASN A 116 -12.08 -8.13 0.32
CA ASN A 116 -13.54 -8.17 0.31
C ASN A 116 -14.13 -6.76 0.28
N LEU A 117 -15.32 -6.64 -0.30
CA LEU A 117 -16.07 -5.38 -0.25
C LEU A 117 -16.65 -5.13 1.14
#